data_f7ef59225ec6a4213fb7c60ffc7885eb
#
_entry.id   f7ef59225ec6a4213fb7c60ffc7885eb
#
_cell.length_a   1.000
_cell.length_b   1.000
_cell.length_c   1.000
_cell.angle_alpha   90.00
_cell.angle_beta   90.00
_cell.angle_gamma   90.00
#
_symmetry.space_group_name_H-M   'P 1'
#
loop_
_entity.id
_entity.type
_entity.pdbx_description
1 polymer ?
#
loop_
_entity_poly.entity_id
_entity_poly.type
_entity_poly.pdbx_seq_one_letter_code
_entity_poly.pdbx_strand_id
1 'polypeptide(L)'
;MKIRAQIAMVLNLDKCIGCHTCSVTCKNVWTSREGMEYAWFNNVETKPGIGYPKDWENQARWKGGWVRKRNGAIQPRIGGKWRVLANIFANPDLPEIDDYYEPFTFDYGHLQSAPEMTAMPTARPRSLISGERMEKIEWGPNWEEILGGEFAKRSMDANFEGVQKEIYGQFENTFMMYLPRLCEHCLNPACVAACPSGAIYKREEDGIVLIDQDKCRGWRMCVSGCPYKKIYYNWSSGKSEKCIFCYPRIEAGQPTVCSETCVGRIRYLGVVLYDADRIAEAASKPDERDLYQAQLDIFLNPNDPAVIAEAERQGIPHAWLESAKASPIWKMAMEWKVAFPLHPEYRTLPMVWYVPPLSPITSAASAGKIGLDGEMPDVKSLRIPMRYLANLLTAGDEKPVTLALQRMLAMRSYMRAKTIDGVVDAAIARRVGLEPEQIDEMYQIMAIANYEDRFVIPTAHRELGADAYDMRGSCGFTFGNGCSGGETKVNLFGSPRKAKNPMEVA
;
A
#
# COMPACT_ATOMS: atom_id res chain seq x y z
N MET A 1 5.34 -1.20 -28.99
CA MET A 1 4.67 -1.57 -27.72
C MET A 1 5.50 -2.63 -27.01
N LYS A 2 6.01 -2.31 -25.82
CA LYS A 2 6.79 -3.24 -25.00
C LYS A 2 5.92 -3.71 -23.83
N ILE A 3 5.32 -4.89 -23.96
CA ILE A 3 4.44 -5.43 -22.92
C ILE A 3 5.26 -5.96 -21.75
N ARG A 4 4.84 -5.60 -20.54
CA ARG A 4 5.40 -6.09 -19.28
C ARG A 4 4.26 -6.48 -18.34
N ALA A 5 4.53 -7.41 -17.45
CA ALA A 5 3.63 -7.79 -16.38
C ALA A 5 4.16 -7.27 -15.05
N GLN A 6 3.26 -6.90 -14.15
CA GLN A 6 3.63 -6.52 -12.79
C GLN A 6 2.61 -7.02 -11.78
N ILE A 7 3.11 -7.47 -10.64
CA ILE A 7 2.28 -7.69 -9.44
C ILE A 7 1.91 -6.32 -8.87
N ALA A 8 0.63 -6.14 -8.63
CA ALA A 8 0.05 -4.92 -8.06
C ALA A 8 -0.83 -5.24 -6.85
N MET A 9 -1.19 -4.22 -6.09
CA MET A 9 -2.03 -4.34 -4.90
C MET A 9 -3.15 -3.31 -4.93
N VAL A 10 -4.34 -3.69 -4.46
CA VAL A 10 -5.40 -2.74 -4.10
C VAL A 10 -5.63 -2.81 -2.59
N LEU A 11 -5.89 -1.67 -1.99
CA LEU A 11 -6.25 -1.48 -0.59
C LEU A 11 -7.65 -0.86 -0.50
N ASN A 12 -8.61 -1.61 -0.02
CA ASN A 12 -9.98 -1.11 0.17
C ASN A 12 -10.08 -0.36 1.51
N LEU A 13 -9.94 0.96 1.48
CA LEU A 13 -9.95 1.80 2.68
C LEU A 13 -11.32 1.82 3.38
N ASP A 14 -12.39 1.56 2.64
CA ASP A 14 -13.75 1.51 3.18
C ASP A 14 -13.95 0.44 4.27
N LYS A 15 -13.13 -0.61 4.23
CA LYS A 15 -13.16 -1.72 5.20
C LYS A 15 -12.00 -1.67 6.21
N CYS A 16 -11.10 -0.70 6.12
CA CYS A 16 -9.97 -0.61 7.03
C CYS A 16 -10.42 -0.08 8.39
N ILE A 17 -10.18 -0.87 9.44
CA ILE A 17 -10.53 -0.54 10.82
C ILE A 17 -9.36 -0.04 11.66
N GLY A 18 -8.20 0.19 11.07
CA GLY A 18 -7.01 0.68 11.76
C GLY A 18 -6.44 -0.28 12.82
N CYS A 19 -6.66 -1.59 12.71
CA CYS A 19 -6.21 -2.57 13.72
C CYS A 19 -4.71 -2.81 13.78
N HIS A 20 -3.91 -2.24 12.89
CA HIS A 20 -2.45 -2.36 12.78
C HIS A 20 -1.87 -3.79 12.66
N THR A 21 -2.68 -4.84 12.62
CA THR A 21 -2.18 -6.23 12.49
C THR A 21 -1.21 -6.37 11.31
N CYS A 22 -1.54 -5.78 10.16
CA CYS A 22 -0.66 -5.80 8.99
C CYS A 22 0.68 -5.08 9.21
N SER A 23 0.70 -4.03 10.05
CA SER A 23 1.93 -3.29 10.39
C SER A 23 2.81 -4.09 11.33
N VAL A 24 2.23 -4.61 12.42
CA VAL A 24 2.94 -5.38 13.44
C VAL A 24 3.53 -6.66 12.84
N THR A 25 2.75 -7.41 12.06
CA THR A 25 3.24 -8.64 11.44
C THR A 25 4.36 -8.35 10.43
N CYS A 26 4.20 -7.32 9.60
CA CYS A 26 5.27 -6.89 8.68
C CYS A 26 6.53 -6.45 9.45
N LYS A 27 6.36 -5.73 10.56
CA LYS A 27 7.45 -5.31 11.45
C LYS A 27 8.23 -6.52 11.98
N ASN A 28 7.52 -7.48 12.53
CA ASN A 28 8.13 -8.67 13.14
C ASN A 28 8.90 -9.52 12.12
N VAL A 29 8.39 -9.61 10.90
CA VAL A 29 9.04 -10.42 9.85
C VAL A 29 10.25 -9.71 9.25
N TRP A 30 10.18 -8.39 9.03
CA TRP A 30 11.16 -7.71 8.19
C TRP A 30 12.04 -6.68 8.90
N THR A 31 11.54 -6.00 9.92
CA THR A 31 12.25 -4.84 10.50
C THR A 31 12.47 -4.91 12.02
N SER A 32 12.06 -5.96 12.71
CA SER A 32 12.39 -6.18 14.14
C SER A 32 13.80 -6.69 14.30
N ARG A 33 14.79 -5.86 13.96
CA ARG A 33 16.22 -6.20 14.06
C ARG A 33 17.05 -4.94 14.19
N GLU A 34 18.27 -5.12 14.65
CA GLU A 34 19.22 -4.06 14.93
C GLU A 34 19.43 -3.12 13.74
N GLY A 35 19.33 -1.83 13.99
CA GLY A 35 19.47 -0.75 12.99
C GLY A 35 18.22 -0.46 12.20
N MET A 36 17.15 -1.25 12.36
CA MET A 36 15.86 -1.10 11.65
C MET A 36 14.66 -0.92 12.59
N GLU A 37 14.91 -0.69 13.86
CA GLU A 37 13.87 -0.62 14.89
C GLU A 37 12.85 0.51 14.60
N TYR A 38 13.33 1.64 14.08
CA TYR A 38 12.48 2.76 13.68
C TYR A 38 11.71 2.54 12.38
N ALA A 39 12.10 1.56 11.55
CA ALA A 39 11.57 1.38 10.21
C ALA A 39 10.27 0.59 10.21
N TRP A 40 9.29 1.06 9.46
CA TRP A 40 8.02 0.40 9.23
C TRP A 40 7.77 0.28 7.72
N PHE A 41 8.04 -0.88 7.15
CA PHE A 41 7.79 -1.13 5.72
C PHE A 41 6.32 -0.99 5.37
N ASN A 42 5.44 -1.44 6.24
CA ASN A 42 4.01 -1.17 6.20
C ASN A 42 3.60 -0.48 7.50
N ASN A 43 2.89 0.63 7.40
CA ASN A 43 2.26 1.30 8.52
C ASN A 43 0.84 1.70 8.14
N VAL A 44 -0.01 1.95 9.12
CA VAL A 44 -1.36 2.48 8.93
C VAL A 44 -1.41 3.85 9.57
N GLU A 45 -1.76 4.85 8.78
CA GLU A 45 -1.90 6.23 9.20
C GLU A 45 -3.37 6.59 9.38
N THR A 46 -3.67 7.43 10.36
CA THR A 46 -4.98 8.08 10.45
C THR A 46 -4.96 9.33 9.58
N LYS A 47 -5.96 9.49 8.75
CA LYS A 47 -6.16 10.65 7.90
C LYS A 47 -7.49 11.36 8.25
N PRO A 48 -7.48 12.68 8.37
CA PRO A 48 -6.36 13.65 8.27
C PRO A 48 -5.29 13.46 9.33
N GLY A 49 -4.01 13.68 8.97
CA GLY A 49 -2.87 13.54 9.86
C GLY A 49 -1.54 13.77 9.16
N ILE A 50 -0.46 13.99 9.93
CA ILE A 50 0.86 14.35 9.40
C ILE A 50 1.69 13.16 8.89
N GLY A 51 1.27 11.94 9.20
CA GLY A 51 1.89 10.71 8.67
C GLY A 51 3.22 10.30 9.29
N TYR A 52 3.84 9.26 8.69
CA TYR A 52 5.10 8.66 9.11
C TYR A 52 6.03 8.41 7.88
N PRO A 53 7.19 9.07 7.79
CA PRO A 53 7.69 10.10 8.70
C PRO A 53 6.78 11.33 8.70
N LYS A 54 6.93 12.18 9.73
CA LYS A 54 6.13 13.38 9.89
C LYS A 54 6.18 14.24 8.62
N ASP A 55 5.00 14.72 8.19
CA ASP A 55 4.84 15.64 7.05
C ASP A 55 5.41 15.09 5.72
N TRP A 56 5.34 13.75 5.52
CA TRP A 56 5.93 13.11 4.34
C TRP A 56 5.34 13.58 3.00
N GLU A 57 4.11 14.10 2.99
CA GLU A 57 3.44 14.62 1.79
C GLU A 57 4.00 15.98 1.34
N ASN A 58 4.70 16.69 2.20
CA ASN A 58 5.29 17.99 1.89
C ASN A 58 6.53 17.86 1.00
N GLN A 59 6.32 17.77 -0.30
CA GLN A 59 7.43 17.65 -1.26
C GLN A 59 8.20 18.98 -1.48
N ALA A 60 7.73 20.08 -0.96
CA ALA A 60 8.53 21.31 -0.89
C ALA A 60 9.73 21.13 0.06
N ARG A 61 9.51 20.42 1.18
CA ARG A 61 10.54 20.02 2.14
C ARG A 61 11.36 18.83 1.61
N TRP A 62 10.68 17.74 1.25
CA TRP A 62 11.31 16.43 1.09
C TRP A 62 11.90 16.14 -0.29
N LYS A 63 11.59 16.95 -1.30
CA LYS A 63 12.11 16.85 -2.68
C LYS A 63 11.98 15.46 -3.33
N GLY A 64 11.00 14.67 -2.95
CA GLY A 64 10.75 13.35 -3.56
C GLY A 64 9.94 13.43 -4.86
N GLY A 65 9.95 12.33 -5.64
CA GLY A 65 9.21 12.24 -6.89
C GLY A 65 9.87 12.97 -8.07
N TRP A 66 9.05 13.32 -9.06
CA TRP A 66 9.49 13.94 -10.30
C TRP A 66 8.89 15.35 -10.46
N VAL A 67 9.59 16.19 -11.19
CA VAL A 67 9.07 17.46 -11.68
C VAL A 67 9.12 17.50 -13.20
N ARG A 68 8.14 18.15 -13.82
CA ARG A 68 8.13 18.45 -15.25
C ARG A 68 8.80 19.79 -15.49
N LYS A 69 9.81 19.80 -16.34
CA LYS A 69 10.50 21.02 -16.78
C LYS A 69 9.67 21.79 -17.82
N ARG A 70 10.03 23.04 -18.07
CA ARG A 70 9.39 23.86 -19.10
C ARG A 70 9.47 23.26 -20.51
N ASN A 71 10.52 22.51 -20.81
CA ASN A 71 10.70 21.80 -22.07
C ASN A 71 9.94 20.46 -22.17
N GLY A 72 9.10 20.13 -21.19
CA GLY A 72 8.32 18.90 -21.16
C GLY A 72 9.03 17.69 -20.55
N ALA A 73 10.34 17.69 -20.41
CA ALA A 73 11.08 16.58 -19.82
C ALA A 73 10.82 16.47 -18.32
N ILE A 74 10.80 15.25 -17.79
CA ILE A 74 10.72 14.98 -16.36
C ILE A 74 12.13 14.84 -15.75
N GLN A 75 12.28 15.27 -14.53
CA GLN A 75 13.52 15.16 -13.76
C GLN A 75 13.20 14.81 -12.31
N PRO A 76 14.00 13.96 -11.62
CA PRO A 76 13.87 13.79 -10.18
C PRO A 76 13.89 15.13 -9.45
N ARG A 77 12.96 15.32 -8.51
CA ARG A 77 12.84 16.59 -7.76
C ARG A 77 14.09 16.91 -6.94
N ILE A 78 14.82 15.89 -6.47
CA ILE A 78 16.12 16.06 -5.80
C ILE A 78 17.20 16.66 -6.70
N GLY A 79 16.98 16.71 -8.02
CA GLY A 79 17.87 17.31 -9.00
C GLY A 79 18.38 16.36 -10.07
N GLY A 80 19.13 16.89 -11.04
CA GLY A 80 19.78 16.09 -12.08
C GLY A 80 21.04 15.38 -11.59
N LYS A 81 21.64 14.55 -12.45
CA LYS A 81 22.79 13.68 -12.13
C LYS A 81 23.91 14.41 -11.39
N TRP A 82 24.28 15.60 -11.82
CA TRP A 82 25.35 16.40 -11.19
C TRP A 82 25.02 16.83 -9.76
N ARG A 83 23.78 17.26 -9.51
CA ARG A 83 23.35 17.62 -8.16
C ARG A 83 23.29 16.39 -7.24
N VAL A 84 22.82 15.27 -7.75
CA VAL A 84 22.80 13.99 -7.00
C VAL A 84 24.22 13.57 -6.63
N LEU A 85 25.20 13.68 -7.56
CA LEU A 85 26.61 13.39 -7.28
C LEU A 85 27.20 14.35 -6.26
N ALA A 86 26.93 15.66 -6.35
CA ALA A 86 27.39 16.65 -5.39
C ALA A 86 26.85 16.39 -3.98
N ASN A 87 25.61 15.91 -3.88
CA ASN A 87 24.92 15.64 -2.61
C ASN A 87 25.28 14.28 -1.99
N ILE A 88 26.18 13.49 -2.58
CA ILE A 88 26.61 12.21 -1.99
C ILE A 88 27.17 12.42 -0.58
N PHE A 89 27.92 13.49 -0.35
CA PHE A 89 28.57 13.78 0.92
C PHE A 89 27.72 14.61 1.89
N ALA A 90 26.70 15.30 1.37
CA ALA A 90 25.81 16.14 2.17
C ALA A 90 24.42 16.15 1.56
N ASN A 91 23.58 15.18 1.96
CA ASN A 91 22.20 15.08 1.51
C ASN A 91 21.28 15.88 2.46
N PRO A 92 20.85 17.09 2.08
CA PRO A 92 20.09 17.98 2.97
C PRO A 92 18.59 17.59 3.06
N ASP A 93 18.12 16.70 2.19
CA ASP A 93 16.70 16.37 2.05
C ASP A 93 16.36 15.01 2.71
N LEU A 94 17.17 14.60 3.72
CA LEU A 94 16.94 13.35 4.47
C LEU A 94 16.02 13.61 5.67
N PRO A 95 15.11 12.68 5.96
CA PRO A 95 14.44 12.67 7.26
C PRO A 95 15.43 12.44 8.39
N GLU A 96 15.27 13.19 9.46
CA GLU A 96 15.98 13.03 10.72
C GLU A 96 15.26 12.05 11.63
N ILE A 97 15.87 11.64 12.74
CA ILE A 97 15.27 10.68 13.65
C ILE A 97 13.97 11.23 14.27
N ASP A 98 13.90 12.54 14.49
CA ASP A 98 12.71 13.21 15.03
C ASP A 98 11.52 13.23 14.07
N ASP A 99 11.76 13.01 12.77
CA ASP A 99 10.70 12.84 11.79
C ASP A 99 10.08 11.42 11.85
N TYR A 100 10.87 10.48 12.39
CA TYR A 100 10.41 9.13 12.68
C TYR A 100 10.19 9.02 14.19
N TYR A 101 9.02 8.96 14.66
CA TYR A 101 8.74 8.81 16.09
C TYR A 101 9.69 7.83 16.79
N GLU A 102 9.97 8.06 18.05
CA GLU A 102 10.91 7.26 18.82
C GLU A 102 10.47 5.79 18.90
N PRO A 103 11.27 4.83 18.40
CA PRO A 103 10.93 3.41 18.46
C PRO A 103 11.04 2.91 19.90
N PHE A 104 10.08 2.09 20.30
CA PHE A 104 10.00 1.55 21.65
C PHE A 104 9.65 0.06 21.67
N THR A 105 9.95 -0.58 22.79
CA THR A 105 9.49 -1.92 23.13
C THR A 105 8.94 -1.91 24.56
N PHE A 106 8.32 -3.00 24.97
CA PHE A 106 7.90 -3.12 26.38
C PHE A 106 8.94 -3.91 27.18
N ASP A 107 9.05 -3.61 28.46
CA ASP A 107 9.93 -4.29 29.40
C ASP A 107 9.32 -5.65 29.82
N TYR A 108 9.29 -6.58 28.88
CA TYR A 108 8.71 -7.92 29.09
C TYR A 108 9.47 -8.72 30.15
N GLY A 109 10.80 -8.51 30.28
CA GLY A 109 11.61 -9.15 31.31
C GLY A 109 11.13 -8.83 32.72
N HIS A 110 10.62 -7.60 32.94
CA HIS A 110 10.03 -7.21 34.21
C HIS A 110 8.77 -7.99 34.56
N LEU A 111 7.91 -8.27 33.58
CA LEU A 111 6.71 -9.09 33.78
C LEU A 111 7.05 -10.54 34.16
N GLN A 112 8.09 -11.09 33.52
CA GLN A 112 8.51 -12.47 33.74
C GLN A 112 9.28 -12.68 35.06
N SER A 113 10.02 -11.67 35.49
CA SER A 113 10.86 -11.73 36.68
C SER A 113 10.26 -11.05 37.92
N ALA A 114 9.07 -10.48 37.81
CA ALA A 114 8.40 -9.81 38.90
C ALA A 114 8.13 -10.80 40.02
N PRO A 115 8.46 -10.45 41.32
CA PRO A 115 8.14 -11.29 42.45
C PRO A 115 6.62 -11.37 42.63
N GLU A 116 6.16 -12.41 43.30
CA GLU A 116 4.76 -12.53 43.67
C GLU A 116 4.32 -11.31 44.51
N MET A 117 3.30 -10.61 44.07
CA MET A 117 2.82 -9.34 44.63
C MET A 117 1.30 -9.30 44.61
N THR A 118 0.75 -8.48 45.51
CA THR A 118 -0.69 -8.19 45.54
C THR A 118 -1.14 -7.28 44.38
N ALA A 119 -0.21 -6.51 43.79
CA ALA A 119 -0.46 -5.66 42.62
C ALA A 119 0.08 -6.36 41.36
N MET A 120 -0.69 -6.28 40.28
CA MET A 120 -0.27 -6.85 38.98
C MET A 120 0.94 -6.09 38.42
N PRO A 121 2.00 -6.76 38.01
CA PRO A 121 3.12 -6.12 37.33
C PRO A 121 2.69 -5.53 35.97
N THR A 122 3.23 -4.38 35.63
CA THR A 122 2.90 -3.67 34.37
C THR A 122 4.14 -3.56 33.52
N ALA A 123 4.06 -3.97 32.25
CA ALA A 123 5.11 -3.70 31.28
C ALA A 123 5.14 -2.19 30.98
N ARG A 124 6.31 -1.57 31.12
CA ARG A 124 6.52 -0.16 30.78
C ARG A 124 7.23 -0.06 29.44
N PRO A 125 6.90 0.96 28.63
CA PRO A 125 7.60 1.19 27.39
C PRO A 125 9.06 1.59 27.68
N ARG A 126 9.95 1.07 26.85
CA ARG A 126 11.40 1.37 26.88
C ARG A 126 11.83 1.83 25.49
N SER A 127 12.50 2.95 25.41
CA SER A 127 13.09 3.45 24.18
C SER A 127 14.10 2.46 23.61
N LEU A 128 14.03 2.20 22.31
CA LEU A 128 15.04 1.43 21.58
C LEU A 128 16.28 2.27 21.22
N ILE A 129 16.22 3.59 21.42
CA ILE A 129 17.34 4.51 21.18
C ILE A 129 18.17 4.68 22.43
N SER A 130 17.55 5.14 23.53
CA SER A 130 18.25 5.41 24.79
C SER A 130 18.37 4.18 25.70
N GLY A 131 17.53 3.17 25.50
CA GLY A 131 17.43 2.02 26.41
C GLY A 131 16.71 2.35 27.73
N GLU A 132 16.27 3.59 27.95
CA GLU A 132 15.62 4.03 29.15
C GLU A 132 14.09 3.83 29.11
N ARG A 133 13.46 3.84 30.28
CA ARG A 133 12.00 3.81 30.36
C ARG A 133 11.41 5.13 29.89
N MET A 134 10.38 5.04 29.05
CA MET A 134 9.67 6.19 28.55
C MET A 134 8.55 6.57 29.53
N GLU A 135 8.46 7.85 29.86
CA GLU A 135 7.35 8.38 30.65
C GLU A 135 6.07 8.50 29.82
N LYS A 136 6.24 8.81 28.54
CA LYS A 136 5.18 8.95 27.57
C LYS A 136 5.57 8.26 26.26
N ILE A 137 4.67 7.46 25.69
CA ILE A 137 4.83 6.93 24.35
C ILE A 137 4.42 8.02 23.36
N GLU A 138 5.37 8.58 22.65
CA GLU A 138 5.05 9.56 21.61
C GLU A 138 4.86 8.92 20.27
N TRP A 139 5.19 7.67 20.07
CA TRP A 139 4.78 7.07 18.97
C TRP A 139 5.21 6.06 18.05
N GLY A 140 4.95 5.21 17.66
CA GLY A 140 5.12 4.38 16.53
C GLY A 140 3.88 4.48 15.60
N PRO A 141 3.92 4.20 14.36
CA PRO A 141 3.23 4.69 13.18
C PRO A 141 1.82 5.25 13.44
N ASN A 142 1.77 6.47 13.99
CA ASN A 142 0.57 7.29 14.14
C ASN A 142 -0.57 6.70 15.01
N TRP A 143 -0.26 5.92 16.02
CA TRP A 143 -1.30 5.31 16.84
C TRP A 143 -2.06 6.31 17.72
N GLU A 144 -1.47 7.46 18.10
CA GLU A 144 -2.19 8.55 18.75
C GLU A 144 -3.24 9.13 17.87
N GLU A 145 -2.92 9.26 16.62
CA GLU A 145 -3.81 9.83 15.64
C GLU A 145 -4.95 8.89 15.26
N ILE A 146 -4.89 7.62 15.70
CA ILE A 146 -6.03 6.69 15.61
C ILE A 146 -7.27 7.25 16.29
N LEU A 147 -7.07 7.97 17.40
CA LEU A 147 -8.15 8.62 18.15
C LEU A 147 -8.43 10.05 17.68
N GLY A 148 -7.89 10.43 16.52
CA GLY A 148 -8.12 11.74 15.93
C GLY A 148 -7.06 12.80 16.24
N GLY A 149 -6.11 12.55 17.15
CA GLY A 149 -4.99 13.44 17.48
C GLY A 149 -5.39 14.88 17.82
N GLU A 150 -4.39 15.74 18.00
CA GLU A 150 -4.64 17.17 18.21
C GLU A 150 -5.04 17.87 16.92
N PHE A 151 -6.00 18.76 16.97
CA PHE A 151 -6.46 19.57 15.82
C PHE A 151 -5.30 20.26 15.11
N ALA A 152 -4.32 20.80 15.86
CA ALA A 152 -3.17 21.46 15.29
C ALA A 152 -2.36 20.56 14.33
N LYS A 153 -2.15 19.30 14.70
CA LYS A 153 -1.45 18.32 13.86
C LYS A 153 -2.30 17.92 12.65
N ARG A 154 -3.58 17.65 12.83
CA ARG A 154 -4.50 17.28 11.74
C ARG A 154 -4.66 18.38 10.71
N SER A 155 -4.73 19.63 11.16
CA SER A 155 -4.87 20.80 10.28
C SER A 155 -3.65 21.04 9.37
N MET A 156 -2.50 20.41 9.67
CA MET A 156 -1.29 20.46 8.85
C MET A 156 -1.31 19.47 7.67
N ASP A 157 -2.30 18.59 7.60
CA ASP A 157 -2.40 17.64 6.49
C ASP A 157 -2.47 18.38 5.15
N ALA A 158 -1.57 18.02 4.22
CA ALA A 158 -1.41 18.68 2.93
C ALA A 158 -2.69 18.58 2.05
N ASN A 159 -3.49 17.54 2.26
CA ASN A 159 -4.70 17.32 1.46
C ASN A 159 -5.86 18.28 1.80
N PHE A 160 -5.70 19.10 2.86
CA PHE A 160 -6.65 20.18 3.15
C PHE A 160 -6.50 21.41 2.25
N GLU A 161 -5.61 21.39 1.28
CA GLU A 161 -5.52 22.50 0.32
C GLU A 161 -6.87 22.72 -0.40
N GLY A 162 -7.41 23.92 -0.28
CA GLY A 162 -8.73 24.28 -0.83
C GLY A 162 -9.94 23.67 -0.09
N VAL A 163 -9.75 23.11 1.11
CA VAL A 163 -10.80 22.57 1.97
C VAL A 163 -10.99 23.45 3.21
N GLN A 164 -12.23 23.59 3.68
CA GLN A 164 -12.51 24.30 4.94
C GLN A 164 -12.03 23.46 6.13
N LYS A 165 -10.80 23.72 6.57
CA LYS A 165 -10.12 22.96 7.65
C LYS A 165 -10.92 22.96 8.96
N GLU A 166 -11.58 24.08 9.28
CA GLU A 166 -12.35 24.27 10.50
C GLU A 166 -13.52 23.26 10.59
N ILE A 167 -14.11 22.91 9.47
CA ILE A 167 -15.24 21.97 9.45
C ILE A 167 -14.76 20.54 9.64
N TYR A 168 -13.71 20.13 8.91
CA TYR A 168 -13.27 18.74 8.87
C TYR A 168 -12.18 18.40 9.91
N GLY A 169 -11.47 19.41 10.40
CA GLY A 169 -10.41 19.24 11.39
C GLY A 169 -10.88 19.24 12.84
N GLN A 170 -11.95 20.00 13.15
CA GLN A 170 -12.45 20.14 14.53
C GLN A 170 -13.40 19.02 14.97
N PHE A 171 -14.12 18.42 14.04
CA PHE A 171 -15.13 17.41 14.36
C PHE A 171 -14.57 16.00 14.20
N GLU A 172 -14.21 15.35 15.27
CA GLU A 172 -13.74 13.96 15.32
C GLU A 172 -14.72 12.98 14.65
N ASN A 173 -16.00 13.31 14.66
CA ASN A 173 -17.06 12.47 14.11
C ASN A 173 -17.42 12.77 12.66
N THR A 174 -16.72 13.68 11.96
CA THR A 174 -17.16 14.13 10.64
C THR A 174 -16.52 13.34 9.51
N PHE A 175 -15.21 13.16 9.53
CA PHE A 175 -14.48 12.37 8.56
C PHE A 175 -13.13 11.92 9.12
N MET A 176 -12.94 10.63 9.17
CA MET A 176 -11.66 10.01 9.51
C MET A 176 -11.54 8.72 8.70
N MET A 177 -10.35 8.45 8.20
CA MET A 177 -10.05 7.20 7.54
C MET A 177 -8.67 6.68 7.94
N TYR A 178 -8.45 5.40 7.71
CA TYR A 178 -7.16 4.77 7.88
C TYR A 178 -6.49 4.55 6.52
N LEU A 179 -5.24 4.97 6.41
CA LEU A 179 -4.43 4.85 5.20
C LEU A 179 -3.25 3.89 5.44
N PRO A 180 -3.38 2.62 5.12
CA PRO A 180 -2.25 1.70 5.13
C PRO A 180 -1.27 2.08 4.03
N ARG A 181 0.01 2.29 4.38
CA ARG A 181 1.06 2.69 3.45
C ARG A 181 2.21 1.71 3.44
N LEU A 182 2.67 1.38 2.26
CA LEU A 182 3.85 0.56 2.01
C LEU A 182 4.62 1.14 0.81
N CYS A 183 5.67 0.45 0.34
CA CYS A 183 6.31 0.85 -0.91
C CYS A 183 5.36 0.66 -2.09
N GLU A 184 5.22 1.67 -2.93
CA GLU A 184 4.30 1.69 -4.06
C GLU A 184 4.79 0.89 -5.27
N HIS A 185 6.01 0.38 -5.28
CA HIS A 185 6.64 -0.36 -6.39
C HIS A 185 6.37 0.24 -7.77
N CYS A 186 6.54 1.54 -7.87
CA CYS A 186 6.15 2.42 -8.99
C CYS A 186 6.60 1.93 -10.36
N LEU A 187 5.85 2.27 -11.42
CA LEU A 187 6.28 2.08 -12.82
C LEU A 187 7.41 3.03 -13.19
N ASN A 188 7.38 4.26 -12.67
CA ASN A 188 8.39 5.29 -12.86
C ASN A 188 9.08 5.66 -11.53
N PRO A 189 9.93 4.79 -10.96
CA PRO A 189 10.43 4.93 -9.61
C PRO A 189 11.50 6.01 -9.50
N ALA A 190 11.18 7.14 -8.88
CA ALA A 190 12.13 8.23 -8.63
C ALA A 190 13.31 7.81 -7.74
N CYS A 191 13.12 6.82 -6.88
CA CYS A 191 14.17 6.27 -6.04
C CYS A 191 15.23 5.51 -6.85
N VAL A 192 14.85 4.83 -7.94
CA VAL A 192 15.78 4.17 -8.87
C VAL A 192 16.61 5.24 -9.60
N ALA A 193 15.93 6.25 -10.13
CA ALA A 193 16.60 7.36 -10.83
C ALA A 193 17.53 8.19 -9.91
N ALA A 194 17.26 8.19 -8.61
CA ALA A 194 18.06 8.93 -7.62
C ALA A 194 19.32 8.17 -7.15
N CYS A 195 19.46 6.88 -7.45
CA CYS A 195 20.58 6.07 -6.95
C CYS A 195 21.81 6.20 -7.85
N PRO A 196 22.92 6.80 -7.38
CA PRO A 196 24.12 6.94 -8.20
C PRO A 196 24.84 5.62 -8.48
N SER A 197 24.74 4.64 -7.57
CA SER A 197 25.39 3.32 -7.72
C SER A 197 24.60 2.33 -8.55
N GLY A 198 23.35 2.65 -8.91
CA GLY A 198 22.44 1.70 -9.58
C GLY A 198 22.06 0.50 -8.72
N ALA A 199 22.23 0.59 -7.38
CA ALA A 199 21.88 -0.50 -6.47
C ALA A 199 20.38 -0.75 -6.37
N ILE A 200 19.56 0.28 -6.54
CA ILE A 200 18.11 0.12 -6.55
C ILE A 200 17.62 -0.09 -7.97
N TYR A 201 16.82 -1.11 -8.20
CA TYR A 201 16.39 -1.52 -9.52
C TYR A 201 14.96 -2.06 -9.49
N LYS A 202 14.33 -2.11 -10.64
CA LYS A 202 13.01 -2.74 -10.85
C LYS A 202 13.22 -4.08 -11.53
N ARG A 203 12.69 -5.13 -10.95
CA ARG A 203 12.72 -6.49 -11.54
C ARG A 203 11.90 -6.49 -12.83
N GLU A 204 12.36 -7.20 -13.84
CA GLU A 204 11.63 -7.29 -15.13
C GLU A 204 10.51 -8.31 -15.08
N GLU A 205 10.67 -9.37 -14.29
CA GLU A 205 9.75 -10.50 -14.20
C GLU A 205 8.44 -10.19 -13.49
N ASP A 206 8.46 -9.35 -12.45
CA ASP A 206 7.29 -9.07 -11.61
C ASP A 206 7.08 -7.58 -11.29
N GLY A 207 7.99 -6.74 -11.75
CA GLY A 207 7.94 -5.30 -11.53
C GLY A 207 8.24 -4.84 -10.10
N ILE A 208 8.68 -5.72 -9.21
CA ILE A 208 9.04 -5.37 -7.84
C ILE A 208 10.34 -4.56 -7.84
N VAL A 209 10.34 -3.44 -7.10
CA VAL A 209 11.54 -2.61 -6.94
C VAL A 209 12.33 -3.10 -5.74
N LEU A 210 13.60 -3.46 -5.95
CA LEU A 210 14.50 -4.00 -4.94
C LEU A 210 15.77 -3.16 -4.80
N ILE A 211 16.55 -3.45 -3.76
CA ILE A 211 17.88 -2.87 -3.52
C ILE A 211 18.90 -4.01 -3.45
N ASP A 212 19.84 -4.00 -4.37
CA ASP A 212 21.01 -4.87 -4.35
C ASP A 212 21.92 -4.41 -3.21
N GLN A 213 22.03 -5.23 -2.17
CA GLN A 213 22.78 -4.89 -0.97
C GLN A 213 24.28 -4.83 -1.22
N ASP A 214 24.82 -5.58 -2.18
CA ASP A 214 26.24 -5.56 -2.51
C ASP A 214 26.66 -4.26 -3.23
N LYS A 215 25.77 -3.75 -4.07
CA LYS A 215 25.97 -2.49 -4.79
C LYS A 215 25.61 -1.24 -3.98
N CYS A 216 24.82 -1.39 -2.92
CA CYS A 216 24.40 -0.25 -2.09
C CYS A 216 25.63 0.35 -1.37
N ARG A 217 25.80 1.67 -1.49
CA ARG A 217 26.89 2.43 -0.85
C ARG A 217 26.42 3.32 0.31
N GLY A 218 25.15 3.17 0.72
CA GLY A 218 24.64 3.89 1.87
C GLY A 218 24.46 5.42 1.69
N TRP A 219 24.50 5.94 0.46
CA TRP A 219 24.38 7.38 0.21
C TRP A 219 23.00 7.96 0.46
N ARG A 220 21.99 7.14 0.67
CA ARG A 220 20.62 7.52 1.05
C ARG A 220 19.86 8.41 0.05
N MET A 221 20.40 8.60 -1.17
CA MET A 221 19.72 9.39 -2.20
C MET A 221 18.36 8.82 -2.60
N CYS A 222 18.17 7.50 -2.49
CA CYS A 222 16.90 6.83 -2.71
C CYS A 222 15.86 7.18 -1.63
N VAL A 223 16.29 7.47 -0.39
CA VAL A 223 15.41 7.91 0.70
C VAL A 223 14.82 9.27 0.37
N SER A 224 15.67 10.23 -0.04
CA SER A 224 15.22 11.56 -0.47
C SER A 224 14.38 11.49 -1.74
N GLY A 225 14.80 10.67 -2.73
CA GLY A 225 14.10 10.55 -4.02
C GLY A 225 12.70 9.90 -3.93
N CYS A 226 12.42 9.10 -2.91
CA CYS A 226 11.11 8.50 -2.71
C CYS A 226 10.10 9.54 -2.17
N PRO A 227 9.03 9.89 -2.90
CA PRO A 227 8.05 10.85 -2.38
C PRO A 227 7.21 10.28 -1.24
N TYR A 228 7.04 8.96 -1.20
CA TYR A 228 6.30 8.25 -0.16
C TYR A 228 7.13 7.98 1.09
N LYS A 229 8.44 8.27 1.09
CA LYS A 229 9.38 8.03 2.20
C LYS A 229 9.32 6.59 2.75
N LYS A 230 9.21 5.61 1.84
CA LYS A 230 9.14 4.17 2.16
C LYS A 230 10.47 3.43 1.90
N ILE A 231 11.57 4.16 1.98
CA ILE A 231 12.92 3.62 1.99
C ILE A 231 13.59 4.06 3.28
N TYR A 232 14.20 3.14 3.98
CA TYR A 232 14.81 3.34 5.29
C TYR A 232 16.30 3.02 5.21
N TYR A 233 17.06 3.58 6.12
CA TYR A 233 18.48 3.31 6.24
C TYR A 233 18.73 2.38 7.43
N ASN A 234 19.40 1.28 7.20
CA ASN A 234 19.80 0.38 8.27
C ASN A 234 21.11 0.90 8.88
N TRP A 235 21.05 1.38 10.11
CA TRP A 235 22.17 1.99 10.83
C TRP A 235 23.24 0.96 11.23
N SER A 236 22.86 -0.33 11.37
CA SER A 236 23.81 -1.42 11.68
C SER A 236 24.61 -1.82 10.45
N SER A 237 23.95 -2.03 9.30
CA SER A 237 24.61 -2.49 8.08
C SER A 237 25.15 -1.37 7.19
N GLY A 238 24.75 -0.11 7.42
CA GLY A 238 25.11 1.01 6.57
C GLY A 238 24.46 0.99 5.18
N LYS A 239 23.34 0.29 5.01
CA LYS A 239 22.67 0.08 3.73
C LYS A 239 21.23 0.59 3.76
N SER A 240 20.69 0.93 2.59
CA SER A 240 19.28 1.26 2.47
C SER A 240 18.43 0.01 2.29
N GLU A 241 17.26 0.01 2.90
CA GLU A 241 16.31 -1.11 2.86
C GLU A 241 14.88 -0.59 2.67
N LYS A 242 14.02 -1.43 2.12
CA LYS A 242 12.61 -1.11 1.88
C LYS A 242 11.75 -2.35 1.76
N CYS A 243 10.43 -2.18 1.74
CA CYS A 243 9.51 -3.26 1.43
C CYS A 243 9.93 -3.97 0.14
N ILE A 244 10.08 -5.28 0.21
CA ILE A 244 10.42 -6.16 -0.91
C ILE A 244 9.19 -6.83 -1.53
N PHE A 245 7.98 -6.38 -1.18
CA PHE A 245 6.70 -6.97 -1.58
C PHE A 245 6.58 -8.46 -1.23
N CYS A 246 7.33 -8.90 -0.23
CA CYS A 246 7.46 -10.32 0.17
C CYS A 246 7.72 -11.25 -1.04
N TYR A 247 8.57 -10.84 -2.00
CA TYR A 247 8.76 -11.56 -3.25
C TYR A 247 9.04 -13.08 -3.07
N PRO A 248 9.73 -13.57 -2.02
CA PRO A 248 9.90 -15.01 -1.85
C PRO A 248 8.57 -15.75 -1.63
N ARG A 249 7.57 -15.06 -1.06
CA ARG A 249 6.22 -15.60 -0.92
C ARG A 249 5.44 -15.51 -2.22
N ILE A 250 5.56 -14.37 -2.93
CA ILE A 250 4.93 -14.15 -4.24
C ILE A 250 5.40 -15.22 -5.23
N GLU A 251 6.69 -15.52 -5.30
CA GLU A 251 7.26 -16.57 -6.14
C GLU A 251 6.69 -17.97 -5.81
N ALA A 252 6.34 -18.21 -4.54
CA ALA A 252 5.66 -19.42 -4.10
C ALA A 252 4.11 -19.36 -4.25
N GLY A 253 3.58 -18.34 -4.91
CA GLY A 253 2.12 -18.15 -5.08
C GLY A 253 1.38 -17.75 -3.82
N GLN A 254 2.10 -17.28 -2.80
CA GLN A 254 1.52 -16.85 -1.53
C GLN A 254 1.39 -15.33 -1.46
N PRO A 255 0.36 -14.80 -0.79
CA PRO A 255 0.22 -13.37 -0.60
C PRO A 255 1.30 -12.79 0.31
N THR A 256 1.49 -11.48 0.23
CA THR A 256 2.36 -10.76 1.17
C THR A 256 1.88 -10.94 2.60
N VAL A 257 2.80 -10.95 3.57
CA VAL A 257 2.48 -11.12 4.98
C VAL A 257 1.39 -10.15 5.44
N CYS A 258 1.51 -8.87 5.08
CA CYS A 258 0.54 -7.84 5.44
C CYS A 258 -0.83 -8.01 4.77
N SER A 259 -0.91 -8.72 3.65
CA SER A 259 -2.19 -9.02 2.99
C SER A 259 -2.89 -10.22 3.62
N GLU A 260 -2.14 -11.26 3.94
CA GLU A 260 -2.67 -12.48 4.54
C GLU A 260 -3.18 -12.25 5.95
N THR A 261 -2.46 -11.47 6.76
CA THR A 261 -2.82 -11.17 8.15
C THR A 261 -3.85 -10.06 8.30
N CYS A 262 -4.36 -9.51 7.19
CA CYS A 262 -5.32 -8.41 7.25
C CYS A 262 -6.69 -8.87 7.75
N VAL A 263 -7.08 -8.43 8.96
CA VAL A 263 -8.35 -8.77 9.61
C VAL A 263 -9.55 -8.30 8.78
N GLY A 264 -9.50 -7.07 8.26
CA GLY A 264 -10.57 -6.48 7.43
C GLY A 264 -10.65 -7.02 6.00
N ARG A 265 -9.75 -7.91 5.59
CA ARG A 265 -9.67 -8.44 4.21
C ARG A 265 -9.64 -7.35 3.15
N ILE A 266 -8.90 -6.27 3.43
CA ILE A 266 -8.88 -5.08 2.56
C ILE A 266 -7.87 -5.15 1.42
N ARG A 267 -6.98 -6.14 1.41
CA ARG A 267 -5.84 -6.22 0.50
C ARG A 267 -6.06 -7.26 -0.58
N TYR A 268 -5.80 -6.84 -1.80
CA TYR A 268 -5.96 -7.64 -3.02
C TYR A 268 -4.64 -7.65 -3.76
N LEU A 269 -4.27 -8.78 -4.32
CA LEU A 269 -3.04 -8.96 -5.12
C LEU A 269 -3.41 -9.57 -6.46
N GLY A 270 -2.79 -9.08 -7.51
CA GLY A 270 -3.01 -9.58 -8.85
C GLY A 270 -1.99 -9.04 -9.84
N VAL A 271 -2.01 -9.60 -11.04
CA VAL A 271 -1.15 -9.21 -12.14
C VAL A 271 -1.85 -8.16 -13.00
N VAL A 272 -1.10 -7.20 -13.51
CA VAL A 272 -1.54 -6.28 -14.55
C VAL A 272 -0.53 -6.26 -15.70
N LEU A 273 -1.02 -6.13 -16.93
CA LEU A 273 -0.22 -5.95 -18.13
C LEU A 273 -0.16 -4.47 -18.48
N TYR A 274 1.00 -3.99 -18.90
CA TYR A 274 1.18 -2.59 -19.28
C TYR A 274 2.17 -2.42 -20.42
N ASP A 275 2.04 -1.29 -21.15
CA ASP A 275 2.98 -0.88 -22.17
C ASP A 275 4.09 -0.01 -21.57
N ALA A 276 5.29 -0.59 -21.48
CA ALA A 276 6.44 0.10 -20.89
C ALA A 276 6.90 1.32 -21.70
N ASP A 277 6.65 1.36 -23.01
CA ASP A 277 7.03 2.47 -23.89
C ASP A 277 6.24 3.75 -23.58
N ARG A 278 5.03 3.62 -23.00
CA ARG A 278 4.14 4.75 -22.68
C ARG A 278 4.40 5.39 -21.31
N ILE A 279 5.24 4.78 -20.47
CA ILE A 279 5.50 5.28 -19.10
C ILE A 279 6.01 6.73 -19.09
N ALA A 280 7.00 7.04 -19.94
CA ALA A 280 7.59 8.38 -19.99
C ALA A 280 6.58 9.43 -20.48
N GLU A 281 5.75 9.10 -21.47
CA GLU A 281 4.68 9.95 -21.96
C GLU A 281 3.66 10.26 -20.86
N ALA A 282 3.15 9.24 -20.20
CA ALA A 282 2.17 9.40 -19.13
C ALA A 282 2.72 10.24 -17.97
N ALA A 283 3.95 9.98 -17.53
CA ALA A 283 4.58 10.75 -16.45
C ALA A 283 4.87 12.21 -16.82
N SER A 284 4.92 12.57 -18.12
CA SER A 284 5.20 13.91 -18.61
C SER A 284 3.98 14.77 -18.92
N LYS A 285 2.75 14.29 -18.69
CA LYS A 285 1.52 15.08 -18.93
C LYS A 285 1.60 16.47 -18.27
N PRO A 286 1.20 17.53 -18.98
CA PRO A 286 1.29 18.90 -18.48
C PRO A 286 0.44 19.16 -17.25
N ASP A 287 -0.84 18.83 -17.30
CA ASP A 287 -1.78 18.96 -16.19
C ASP A 287 -1.67 17.74 -15.26
N GLU A 288 -1.54 18.01 -13.97
CA GLU A 288 -1.41 16.95 -12.96
C GLU A 288 -2.71 16.15 -12.79
N ARG A 289 -3.86 16.77 -13.08
CA ARG A 289 -5.17 16.13 -13.07
C ARG A 289 -5.33 15.05 -14.15
N ASP A 290 -4.55 15.14 -15.23
CA ASP A 290 -4.57 14.14 -16.31
C ASP A 290 -3.74 12.89 -15.97
N LEU A 291 -2.90 12.94 -14.93
CA LEU A 291 -1.96 11.86 -14.58
C LEU A 291 -2.66 10.57 -14.18
N TYR A 292 -3.78 10.65 -13.51
CA TYR A 292 -4.58 9.46 -13.19
C TYR A 292 -5.04 8.74 -14.45
N GLN A 293 -5.68 9.45 -15.37
CA GLN A 293 -6.14 8.84 -16.64
C GLN A 293 -4.95 8.39 -17.49
N ALA A 294 -3.87 9.17 -17.56
CA ALA A 294 -2.67 8.79 -18.30
C ALA A 294 -2.03 7.50 -17.74
N GLN A 295 -2.10 7.27 -16.43
CA GLN A 295 -1.66 6.01 -15.84
C GLN A 295 -2.58 4.85 -16.23
N LEU A 296 -3.90 5.05 -16.24
CA LEU A 296 -4.83 4.00 -16.71
C LEU A 296 -4.58 3.63 -18.17
N ASP A 297 -4.27 4.60 -19.01
CA ASP A 297 -4.06 4.39 -20.45
C ASP A 297 -2.78 3.58 -20.78
N ILE A 298 -1.89 3.36 -19.82
CA ILE A 298 -0.71 2.50 -19.98
C ILE A 298 -1.11 1.02 -19.89
N PHE A 299 -2.16 0.70 -19.14
CA PHE A 299 -2.55 -0.67 -18.89
C PHE A 299 -3.25 -1.28 -20.10
N LEU A 300 -2.99 -2.56 -20.32
CA LEU A 300 -3.48 -3.32 -21.46
C LEU A 300 -4.56 -4.29 -21.00
N ASN A 301 -5.63 -4.40 -21.80
CA ASN A 301 -6.72 -5.31 -21.50
C ASN A 301 -6.25 -6.77 -21.60
N PRO A 302 -6.25 -7.54 -20.51
CA PRO A 302 -5.81 -8.93 -20.52
C PRO A 302 -6.80 -9.87 -21.22
N ASN A 303 -7.99 -9.38 -21.58
CA ASN A 303 -8.98 -10.14 -22.34
C ASN A 303 -8.92 -9.86 -23.85
N ASP A 304 -8.04 -8.95 -24.32
CA ASP A 304 -7.83 -8.70 -25.73
C ASP A 304 -6.89 -9.77 -26.31
N PRO A 305 -7.36 -10.58 -27.29
CA PRO A 305 -6.54 -11.62 -27.90
C PRO A 305 -5.26 -11.09 -28.56
N ALA A 306 -5.27 -9.86 -29.09
CA ALA A 306 -4.09 -9.25 -29.69
C ALA A 306 -3.02 -8.92 -28.64
N VAL A 307 -3.46 -8.44 -27.45
CA VAL A 307 -2.57 -8.18 -26.31
C VAL A 307 -1.95 -9.49 -25.82
N ILE A 308 -2.75 -10.54 -25.67
CA ILE A 308 -2.27 -11.86 -25.22
C ILE A 308 -1.25 -12.44 -26.19
N ALA A 309 -1.58 -12.49 -27.48
CA ALA A 309 -0.66 -13.04 -28.49
C ALA A 309 0.68 -12.27 -28.52
N GLU A 310 0.64 -10.95 -28.41
CA GLU A 310 1.87 -10.13 -28.35
C GLU A 310 2.64 -10.34 -27.04
N ALA A 311 1.96 -10.48 -25.91
CA ALA A 311 2.57 -10.75 -24.62
C ALA A 311 3.29 -12.11 -24.60
N GLU A 312 2.67 -13.15 -25.14
CA GLU A 312 3.28 -14.48 -25.33
C GLU A 312 4.52 -14.40 -26.24
N ARG A 313 4.41 -13.67 -27.37
CA ARG A 313 5.54 -13.44 -28.27
C ARG A 313 6.72 -12.75 -27.58
N GLN A 314 6.44 -11.87 -26.60
CA GLN A 314 7.46 -11.19 -25.79
C GLN A 314 7.93 -12.02 -24.58
N GLY A 315 7.47 -13.26 -24.44
CA GLY A 315 7.96 -14.22 -23.44
C GLY A 315 7.31 -14.11 -22.06
N ILE A 316 6.13 -13.48 -21.96
CA ILE A 316 5.38 -13.48 -20.70
C ILE A 316 4.76 -14.88 -20.51
N PRO A 317 5.02 -15.57 -19.39
CA PRO A 317 4.54 -16.92 -19.16
C PRO A 317 3.01 -17.00 -19.13
N HIS A 318 2.45 -18.09 -19.65
CA HIS A 318 1.00 -18.30 -19.71
C HIS A 318 0.31 -18.17 -18.34
N ALA A 319 0.90 -18.68 -17.27
CA ALA A 319 0.36 -18.54 -15.91
C ALA A 319 0.19 -17.07 -15.47
N TRP A 320 1.05 -16.18 -15.95
CA TRP A 320 0.94 -14.73 -15.69
C TRP A 320 -0.20 -14.11 -16.47
N LEU A 321 -0.43 -14.54 -17.70
CA LEU A 321 -1.52 -14.06 -18.55
C LEU A 321 -2.87 -14.49 -17.96
N GLU A 322 -3.01 -15.73 -17.54
CA GLU A 322 -4.23 -16.21 -16.87
C GLU A 322 -4.47 -15.46 -15.54
N SER A 323 -3.41 -15.21 -14.77
CA SER A 323 -3.52 -14.40 -13.55
C SER A 323 -3.91 -12.95 -13.85
N ALA A 324 -3.49 -12.39 -14.98
CA ALA A 324 -3.88 -11.04 -15.39
C ALA A 324 -5.36 -10.96 -15.75
N LYS A 325 -5.91 -11.98 -16.46
CA LYS A 325 -7.34 -12.08 -16.80
C LYS A 325 -8.23 -12.14 -15.55
N ALA A 326 -7.82 -12.91 -14.55
CA ALA A 326 -8.56 -13.07 -13.31
C ALA A 326 -8.24 -11.99 -12.26
N SER A 327 -7.39 -11.02 -12.58
CA SER A 327 -6.84 -10.06 -11.63
C SER A 327 -7.90 -9.15 -10.99
N PRO A 328 -8.04 -9.16 -9.66
CA PRO A 328 -8.92 -8.23 -8.96
C PRO A 328 -8.45 -6.77 -9.12
N ILE A 329 -7.16 -6.56 -9.39
CA ILE A 329 -6.58 -5.23 -9.61
C ILE A 329 -7.12 -4.64 -10.91
N TRP A 330 -7.12 -5.43 -12.01
CA TRP A 330 -7.67 -5.02 -13.29
C TRP A 330 -9.14 -4.60 -13.14
N LYS A 331 -9.94 -5.43 -12.49
CA LYS A 331 -11.36 -5.16 -12.26
C LYS A 331 -11.59 -3.86 -11.49
N MET A 332 -10.93 -3.68 -10.34
CA MET A 332 -11.16 -2.52 -9.48
C MET A 332 -10.59 -1.23 -10.04
N ALA A 333 -9.40 -1.25 -10.63
CA ALA A 333 -8.73 -0.04 -11.07
C ALA A 333 -9.07 0.37 -12.52
N MET A 334 -9.19 -0.58 -13.45
CA MET A 334 -9.35 -0.30 -14.88
C MET A 334 -10.80 -0.46 -15.34
N GLU A 335 -11.47 -1.52 -14.93
CA GLU A 335 -12.84 -1.81 -15.38
C GLU A 335 -13.87 -1.03 -14.57
N TRP A 336 -13.90 -1.22 -13.26
CA TRP A 336 -14.86 -0.53 -12.38
C TRP A 336 -14.39 0.86 -11.95
N LYS A 337 -13.13 1.22 -12.16
CA LYS A 337 -12.54 2.52 -11.82
C LYS A 337 -12.92 3.01 -10.41
N VAL A 338 -12.82 2.10 -9.43
CA VAL A 338 -13.09 2.39 -8.00
C VAL A 338 -11.81 2.46 -7.18
N ALA A 339 -10.65 2.11 -7.75
CA ALA A 339 -9.37 2.20 -7.09
C ALA A 339 -8.46 3.22 -7.78
N PHE A 340 -7.67 3.95 -7.00
CA PHE A 340 -6.85 5.08 -7.41
C PHE A 340 -5.41 4.95 -6.94
N PRO A 341 -4.44 5.53 -7.67
CA PRO A 341 -3.08 5.68 -7.19
C PRO A 341 -3.00 6.73 -6.07
N LEU A 342 -2.00 6.63 -5.21
CA LEU A 342 -1.72 7.64 -4.21
C LEU A 342 -0.85 8.74 -4.82
N HIS A 343 -1.29 10.01 -4.72
CA HIS A 343 -0.55 11.19 -5.17
C HIS A 343 0.00 11.08 -6.60
N PRO A 344 -0.86 11.00 -7.62
CA PRO A 344 -0.42 10.90 -9.02
C PRO A 344 0.48 12.06 -9.46
N GLU A 345 0.35 13.25 -8.83
CA GLU A 345 1.18 14.43 -9.09
C GLU A 345 2.67 14.23 -8.78
N TYR A 346 3.04 13.18 -8.04
CA TYR A 346 4.44 12.80 -7.86
C TYR A 346 5.05 12.15 -9.10
N ARG A 347 4.24 11.81 -10.11
CA ARG A 347 4.63 11.28 -11.43
C ARG A 347 5.40 9.97 -11.37
N THR A 348 5.23 9.22 -10.29
CA THR A 348 5.91 7.94 -10.06
C THR A 348 5.13 6.75 -10.57
N LEU A 349 3.85 6.93 -10.91
CA LEU A 349 2.94 5.89 -11.39
C LEU A 349 2.92 4.69 -10.43
N PRO A 350 2.35 4.83 -9.24
CA PRO A 350 2.33 3.80 -8.21
C PRO A 350 1.54 2.57 -8.62
N MET A 351 1.93 1.41 -8.10
CA MET A 351 1.29 0.11 -8.36
C MET A 351 0.56 -0.45 -7.14
N VAL A 352 0.45 0.34 -6.09
CA VAL A 352 -0.50 0.13 -5.00
C VAL A 352 -1.64 1.12 -5.18
N TRP A 353 -2.87 0.61 -5.17
CA TRP A 353 -4.07 1.36 -5.47
C TRP A 353 -4.98 1.41 -4.26
N TYR A 354 -5.82 2.42 -4.16
CA TYR A 354 -6.64 2.69 -2.99
C TYR A 354 -8.10 2.90 -3.39
N VAL A 355 -9.00 2.11 -2.83
CA VAL A 355 -10.45 2.36 -2.92
C VAL A 355 -10.81 3.36 -1.83
N PRO A 356 -11.43 4.50 -2.16
CA PRO A 356 -11.76 5.53 -1.17
C PRO A 356 -12.80 5.01 -0.16
N PRO A 357 -12.76 5.52 1.10
CA PRO A 357 -13.73 5.13 2.10
C PRO A 357 -15.08 5.82 1.86
N LEU A 358 -16.16 5.10 2.06
CA LEU A 358 -17.47 5.70 2.30
C LEU A 358 -17.54 6.06 3.79
N SER A 359 -17.53 7.31 4.13
CA SER A 359 -17.72 7.77 5.52
C SER A 359 -19.02 7.17 6.11
N PRO A 360 -19.16 7.03 7.45
CA PRO A 360 -20.25 6.27 8.04
C PRO A 360 -21.62 6.70 7.52
N ILE A 361 -22.13 5.91 6.58
CA ILE A 361 -23.48 6.03 5.99
C ILE A 361 -24.52 6.00 7.11
N THR A 362 -24.25 5.31 8.21
CA THR A 362 -25.12 5.22 9.39
C THR A 362 -25.49 6.58 9.96
N SER A 363 -24.59 7.55 10.01
CA SER A 363 -24.90 8.89 10.50
C SER A 363 -25.77 9.69 9.54
N ALA A 364 -25.62 9.50 8.24
CA ALA A 364 -26.46 10.12 7.22
C ALA A 364 -27.84 9.45 7.14
N ALA A 365 -27.92 8.14 7.30
CA ALA A 365 -29.18 7.40 7.42
C ALA A 365 -29.98 7.83 8.67
N SER A 366 -29.31 7.96 9.81
CA SER A 366 -29.91 8.43 11.05
C SER A 366 -30.41 9.88 10.97
N ALA A 367 -29.83 10.68 10.09
CA ALA A 367 -30.24 12.06 9.84
C ALA A 367 -31.39 12.19 8.83
N GLY A 368 -32.00 11.09 8.37
CA GLY A 368 -33.08 11.08 7.38
C GLY A 368 -32.67 11.56 5.97
N LYS A 369 -31.36 11.62 5.70
CA LYS A 369 -30.81 12.10 4.44
C LYS A 369 -30.57 11.00 3.41
N ILE A 370 -30.75 9.75 3.79
CA ILE A 370 -30.80 8.60 2.89
C ILE A 370 -32.28 8.25 2.79
N GLY A 371 -32.88 8.46 1.63
CA GLY A 371 -34.24 8.04 1.36
C GLY A 371 -34.37 6.53 1.60
N LEU A 372 -35.27 6.15 2.49
CA LEU A 372 -35.67 4.76 2.67
C LEU A 372 -36.44 4.24 1.43
N ASP A 373 -36.73 5.15 0.50
CA ASP A 373 -37.55 4.92 -0.69
C ASP A 373 -36.75 4.36 -1.90
N GLY A 374 -35.55 3.83 -1.67
CA GLY A 374 -34.75 3.20 -2.73
C GLY A 374 -33.97 4.16 -3.63
N GLU A 375 -34.06 5.47 -3.44
CA GLU A 375 -33.19 6.41 -4.14
C GLU A 375 -31.76 6.36 -3.60
N MET A 376 -30.79 6.28 -4.51
CA MET A 376 -29.37 6.33 -4.13
C MET A 376 -29.08 7.64 -3.40
N PRO A 377 -28.45 7.59 -2.22
CA PRO A 377 -28.06 8.81 -1.53
C PRO A 377 -27.11 9.63 -2.41
N ASP A 378 -27.31 10.92 -2.49
CA ASP A 378 -26.35 11.82 -3.15
C ASP A 378 -25.03 11.77 -2.36
N VAL A 379 -23.92 11.49 -3.05
CA VAL A 379 -22.57 11.49 -2.45
C VAL A 379 -22.29 12.79 -1.69
N LYS A 380 -22.83 13.91 -2.17
CA LYS A 380 -22.72 15.22 -1.50
C LYS A 380 -23.41 15.27 -0.14
N SER A 381 -24.41 14.43 0.10
CA SER A 381 -25.12 14.35 1.39
C SER A 381 -24.31 13.61 2.47
N LEU A 382 -23.29 12.85 2.10
CA LEU A 382 -22.53 11.96 2.98
C LEU A 382 -21.44 12.66 3.81
N ARG A 383 -21.30 13.98 3.71
CA ARG A 383 -20.26 14.76 4.41
C ARG A 383 -18.83 14.26 4.17
N ILE A 384 -18.58 13.65 3.01
CA ILE A 384 -17.25 13.25 2.61
C ILE A 384 -16.52 14.47 2.03
N PRO A 385 -15.32 14.81 2.48
CA PRO A 385 -14.58 15.92 1.92
C PRO A 385 -14.01 15.53 0.55
N MET A 386 -14.83 15.68 -0.51
CA MET A 386 -14.48 15.23 -1.87
C MET A 386 -13.16 15.85 -2.34
N ARG A 387 -12.95 17.14 -2.07
CA ARG A 387 -11.70 17.82 -2.43
C ARG A 387 -10.50 17.20 -1.73
N TYR A 388 -10.62 16.81 -0.46
CA TYR A 388 -9.56 16.13 0.28
C TYR A 388 -9.19 14.78 -0.36
N LEU A 389 -10.20 13.96 -0.67
CA LEU A 389 -9.96 12.68 -1.34
C LEU A 389 -9.39 12.87 -2.75
N ALA A 390 -9.86 13.89 -3.47
CA ALA A 390 -9.34 14.21 -4.80
C ALA A 390 -7.87 14.66 -4.75
N ASN A 391 -7.50 15.50 -3.76
CA ASN A 391 -6.11 15.89 -3.56
C ASN A 391 -5.21 14.68 -3.29
N LEU A 392 -5.69 13.74 -2.49
CA LEU A 392 -4.94 12.53 -2.15
C LEU A 392 -4.79 11.53 -3.32
N LEU A 393 -5.83 11.38 -4.16
CA LEU A 393 -5.98 10.26 -5.07
C LEU A 393 -5.96 10.62 -6.57
N THR A 394 -6.30 11.85 -6.92
CA THR A 394 -6.50 12.28 -8.32
C THR A 394 -5.93 13.66 -8.64
N ALA A 395 -4.94 14.12 -7.87
CA ALA A 395 -4.35 15.46 -8.01
C ALA A 395 -5.39 16.60 -8.08
N GLY A 396 -6.47 16.47 -7.31
CA GLY A 396 -7.53 17.46 -7.18
C GLY A 396 -8.67 17.37 -8.19
N ASP A 397 -8.75 16.35 -9.04
CA ASP A 397 -9.94 16.08 -9.86
C ASP A 397 -10.98 15.30 -9.05
N GLU A 398 -12.10 15.94 -8.72
CA GLU A 398 -13.16 15.33 -7.92
C GLU A 398 -14.04 14.34 -8.69
N LYS A 399 -14.07 14.42 -10.03
CA LYS A 399 -14.99 13.63 -10.86
C LYS A 399 -14.77 12.11 -10.73
N PRO A 400 -13.53 11.59 -10.89
CA PRO A 400 -13.29 10.14 -10.77
C PRO A 400 -13.64 9.60 -9.38
N VAL A 401 -13.29 10.35 -8.32
CA VAL A 401 -13.57 9.94 -6.94
C VAL A 401 -15.07 9.94 -6.67
N THR A 402 -15.80 10.95 -7.15
CA THR A 402 -17.28 11.00 -7.06
C THR A 402 -17.92 9.78 -7.72
N LEU A 403 -17.49 9.44 -8.94
CA LEU A 403 -18.02 8.28 -9.67
C LEU A 403 -17.73 6.97 -8.92
N ALA A 404 -16.53 6.81 -8.37
CA ALA A 404 -16.17 5.63 -7.61
C ALA A 404 -17.05 5.44 -6.36
N LEU A 405 -17.28 6.52 -5.60
CA LEU A 405 -18.16 6.49 -4.44
C LEU A 405 -19.62 6.19 -4.83
N GLN A 406 -20.10 6.75 -5.96
CA GLN A 406 -21.42 6.43 -6.49
C GLN A 406 -21.55 4.96 -6.87
N ARG A 407 -20.53 4.35 -7.49
CA ARG A 407 -20.49 2.92 -7.81
C ARG A 407 -20.53 2.06 -6.56
N MET A 408 -19.77 2.42 -5.54
CA MET A 408 -19.78 1.71 -4.26
C MET A 408 -21.12 1.81 -3.54
N LEU A 409 -21.79 2.94 -3.58
CA LEU A 409 -23.15 3.12 -3.04
C LEU A 409 -24.18 2.32 -3.85
N ALA A 410 -24.08 2.35 -5.18
CA ALA A 410 -24.95 1.56 -6.06
C ALA A 410 -24.83 0.06 -5.75
N MET A 411 -23.60 -0.44 -5.57
CA MET A 411 -23.39 -1.84 -5.15
C MET A 411 -24.13 -2.16 -3.86
N ARG A 412 -24.04 -1.32 -2.84
CA ARG A 412 -24.71 -1.55 -1.56
C ARG A 412 -26.22 -1.49 -1.68
N SER A 413 -26.75 -0.50 -2.41
CA SER A 413 -28.19 -0.34 -2.62
C SER A 413 -28.79 -1.49 -3.44
N TYR A 414 -28.13 -1.87 -4.55
CA TYR A 414 -28.53 -2.99 -5.39
C TYR A 414 -28.55 -4.31 -4.60
N MET A 415 -27.48 -4.61 -3.88
CA MET A 415 -27.39 -5.85 -3.11
C MET A 415 -28.37 -5.88 -1.94
N ARG A 416 -28.70 -4.74 -1.33
CA ARG A 416 -29.75 -4.66 -0.32
C ARG A 416 -31.11 -5.02 -0.92
N ALA A 417 -31.48 -4.36 -2.02
CA ALA A 417 -32.74 -4.63 -2.72
C ALA A 417 -32.86 -6.11 -3.13
N LYS A 418 -31.79 -6.65 -3.72
CA LYS A 418 -31.71 -8.04 -4.14
C LYS A 418 -31.82 -9.04 -2.99
N THR A 419 -31.13 -8.78 -1.87
CA THR A 419 -30.98 -9.75 -0.78
C THR A 419 -32.10 -9.65 0.26
N ILE A 420 -32.58 -8.44 0.57
CA ILE A 420 -33.58 -8.17 1.60
C ILE A 420 -34.98 -8.10 1.00
N ASP A 421 -35.14 -7.32 -0.06
CA ASP A 421 -36.44 -7.03 -0.66
C ASP A 421 -36.81 -8.04 -1.77
N GLY A 422 -35.85 -8.87 -2.20
CA GLY A 422 -36.02 -9.85 -3.29
C GLY A 422 -36.19 -9.23 -4.68
N VAL A 423 -35.85 -7.94 -4.82
CA VAL A 423 -36.04 -7.17 -6.06
C VAL A 423 -34.69 -6.95 -6.73
N VAL A 424 -34.58 -7.33 -8.00
CA VAL A 424 -33.41 -7.04 -8.84
C VAL A 424 -33.69 -5.77 -9.64
N ASP A 425 -33.19 -4.63 -9.16
CA ASP A 425 -33.34 -3.33 -9.85
C ASP A 425 -32.09 -3.01 -10.67
N ALA A 426 -32.11 -3.39 -11.95
CA ALA A 426 -31.02 -3.11 -12.89
C ALA A 426 -30.81 -1.61 -13.14
N ALA A 427 -31.80 -0.74 -12.84
CA ALA A 427 -31.65 0.70 -13.03
C ALA A 427 -30.58 1.30 -12.07
N ILE A 428 -30.43 0.71 -10.88
CA ILE A 428 -29.39 1.13 -9.91
C ILE A 428 -28.02 0.97 -10.53
N ALA A 429 -27.73 -0.17 -11.16
CA ALA A 429 -26.45 -0.43 -11.80
C ALA A 429 -26.18 0.52 -12.98
N ARG A 430 -27.16 0.64 -13.87
CA ARG A 430 -27.02 1.43 -15.10
C ARG A 430 -26.85 2.94 -14.85
N ARG A 431 -27.41 3.48 -13.75
CA ARG A 431 -27.21 4.88 -13.35
C ARG A 431 -25.73 5.24 -13.13
N VAL A 432 -24.90 4.27 -12.74
CA VAL A 432 -23.46 4.46 -12.50
C VAL A 432 -22.58 3.88 -13.61
N GLY A 433 -23.21 3.48 -14.74
CA GLY A 433 -22.52 2.94 -15.91
C GLY A 433 -21.96 1.54 -15.67
N LEU A 434 -22.66 0.71 -14.90
CA LEU A 434 -22.35 -0.70 -14.66
C LEU A 434 -23.55 -1.56 -15.04
N GLU A 435 -23.29 -2.84 -15.37
CA GLU A 435 -24.34 -3.85 -15.53
C GLU A 435 -24.55 -4.61 -14.21
N PRO A 436 -25.74 -5.23 -14.01
CA PRO A 436 -26.06 -5.97 -12.80
C PRO A 436 -25.03 -7.05 -12.44
N GLU A 437 -24.52 -7.77 -13.44
CA GLU A 437 -23.51 -8.81 -13.27
C GLU A 437 -22.19 -8.26 -12.76
N GLN A 438 -21.80 -7.07 -13.20
CA GLN A 438 -20.59 -6.38 -12.71
C GLN A 438 -20.77 -5.96 -11.24
N ILE A 439 -21.96 -5.56 -10.82
CA ILE A 439 -22.23 -5.24 -9.41
C ILE A 439 -22.21 -6.49 -8.54
N ASP A 440 -22.76 -7.61 -9.01
CA ASP A 440 -22.70 -8.88 -8.31
C ASP A 440 -21.23 -9.31 -8.11
N GLU A 441 -20.43 -9.22 -9.17
CA GLU A 441 -19.01 -9.52 -9.10
C GLU A 441 -18.24 -8.54 -8.20
N MET A 442 -18.56 -7.25 -8.27
CA MET A 442 -17.99 -6.22 -7.41
C MET A 442 -18.29 -6.50 -5.93
N TYR A 443 -19.52 -6.94 -5.61
CA TYR A 443 -19.89 -7.34 -4.27
C TYR A 443 -19.13 -8.59 -3.80
N GLN A 444 -19.03 -9.61 -4.65
CA GLN A 444 -18.26 -10.81 -4.37
C GLN A 444 -16.80 -10.47 -4.02
N ILE A 445 -16.16 -9.67 -4.84
CA ILE A 445 -14.74 -9.34 -4.66
C ILE A 445 -14.54 -8.35 -3.50
N MET A 446 -15.35 -7.28 -3.41
CA MET A 446 -15.07 -6.20 -2.47
C MET A 446 -15.70 -6.39 -1.09
N ALA A 447 -16.91 -6.99 -1.00
CA ALA A 447 -17.61 -7.17 0.26
C ALA A 447 -17.32 -8.54 0.89
N ILE A 448 -17.55 -9.63 0.16
CA ILE A 448 -17.29 -11.01 0.63
C ILE A 448 -15.79 -11.24 0.76
N ALA A 449 -15.04 -10.92 -0.28
CA ALA A 449 -13.58 -10.93 -0.30
C ALA A 449 -13.00 -12.27 0.15
N ASN A 450 -13.37 -13.35 -0.52
CA ASN A 450 -12.78 -14.67 -0.27
C ASN A 450 -11.27 -14.64 -0.57
N TYR A 451 -10.57 -15.65 -0.11
CA TYR A 451 -9.12 -15.72 -0.28
C TYR A 451 -8.73 -15.76 -1.77
N GLU A 452 -9.42 -16.59 -2.54
CA GLU A 452 -9.21 -16.82 -3.96
C GLU A 452 -9.53 -15.57 -4.80
N ASP A 453 -10.58 -14.83 -4.42
CA ASP A 453 -11.00 -13.59 -5.08
C ASP A 453 -9.99 -12.45 -4.83
N ARG A 454 -9.27 -12.50 -3.69
CA ARG A 454 -8.31 -11.46 -3.30
C ARG A 454 -6.90 -11.69 -3.81
N PHE A 455 -6.49 -12.94 -3.97
CA PHE A 455 -5.10 -13.29 -4.24
C PHE A 455 -4.98 -14.12 -5.51
N VAL A 456 -4.76 -13.42 -6.62
CA VAL A 456 -4.53 -14.02 -7.93
C VAL A 456 -3.06 -13.82 -8.29
N ILE A 457 -2.24 -14.78 -7.86
CA ILE A 457 -0.78 -14.70 -7.92
C ILE A 457 -0.25 -15.89 -8.73
N PRO A 458 0.51 -15.65 -9.80
CA PRO A 458 1.16 -16.72 -10.54
C PRO A 458 2.31 -17.30 -9.70
N THR A 459 2.51 -18.61 -9.77
CA THR A 459 3.61 -19.30 -9.09
C THR A 459 4.80 -19.41 -10.02
N ALA A 460 5.98 -18.96 -9.57
CA ALA A 460 7.24 -19.23 -10.22
C ALA A 460 7.85 -20.59 -9.76
N HIS A 461 7.54 -20.98 -8.53
CA HIS A 461 7.99 -22.22 -7.91
C HIS A 461 6.79 -23.05 -7.42
N ARG A 462 6.20 -23.79 -8.35
CA ARG A 462 4.95 -24.53 -8.12
C ARG A 462 5.04 -25.53 -6.95
N GLU A 463 6.20 -26.19 -6.80
CA GLU A 463 6.43 -27.15 -5.72
C GLU A 463 6.40 -26.49 -4.35
N LEU A 464 7.06 -25.32 -4.21
CA LEU A 464 7.02 -24.54 -2.97
C LEU A 464 5.63 -23.98 -2.69
N GLY A 465 4.86 -23.70 -3.74
CA GLY A 465 3.48 -23.23 -3.62
C GLY A 465 2.55 -24.32 -3.07
N ALA A 466 2.70 -25.57 -3.52
CA ALA A 466 1.94 -26.71 -3.04
C ALA A 466 2.24 -26.99 -1.55
N ASP A 467 3.51 -27.08 -1.19
CA ASP A 467 3.95 -27.29 0.21
C ASP A 467 3.39 -26.20 1.13
N ALA A 468 3.41 -24.95 0.66
CA ALA A 468 2.89 -23.82 1.42
C ALA A 468 1.36 -23.84 1.55
N TYR A 469 0.65 -24.36 0.55
CA TYR A 469 -0.79 -24.54 0.59
C TYR A 469 -1.19 -25.62 1.62
N ASP A 470 -0.52 -26.74 1.61
CA ASP A 470 -0.77 -27.84 2.54
C ASP A 470 -0.46 -27.47 3.99
N MET A 471 0.43 -26.48 4.18
CA MET A 471 0.77 -25.94 5.51
C MET A 471 -0.14 -24.80 5.98
N ARG A 472 -1.19 -24.43 5.23
CA ARG A 472 -2.18 -23.44 5.68
C ARG A 472 -2.82 -23.87 7.00
N GLY A 473 -2.83 -22.96 7.96
CA GLY A 473 -3.35 -23.22 9.30
C GLY A 473 -2.32 -23.83 10.26
N SER A 474 -1.11 -24.19 9.80
CA SER A 474 0.01 -24.40 10.71
C SER A 474 0.42 -23.05 11.29
N CYS A 475 0.80 -23.01 12.55
CA CYS A 475 1.08 -21.77 13.30
C CYS A 475 2.29 -20.95 12.75
N GLY A 476 2.90 -21.32 11.63
CA GLY A 476 3.97 -20.56 10.93
C GLY A 476 5.23 -20.27 11.76
N PHE A 477 5.20 -20.57 13.05
CA PHE A 477 6.29 -20.43 13.99
C PHE A 477 6.77 -21.82 14.37
N THR A 478 7.89 -22.23 13.86
CA THR A 478 8.64 -23.34 14.44
C THR A 478 9.35 -22.85 15.70
N PHE A 479 8.60 -22.74 16.80
CA PHE A 479 9.23 -22.87 18.11
C PHE A 479 9.69 -24.32 18.20
N GLY A 480 10.98 -24.51 18.40
CA GLY A 480 11.59 -25.84 18.41
C GLY A 480 10.72 -26.84 19.19
N ASN A 481 10.42 -27.95 18.57
CA ASN A 481 9.79 -29.18 19.11
C ASN A 481 8.29 -29.13 19.50
N GLY A 482 7.50 -28.13 19.13
CA GLY A 482 6.16 -28.00 19.70
C GLY A 482 4.95 -28.31 18.81
N CYS A 483 5.03 -28.24 17.50
CA CYS A 483 3.88 -28.44 16.61
C CYS A 483 4.27 -29.40 15.47
N SER A 484 3.76 -30.62 15.55
CA SER A 484 3.90 -31.74 14.61
C SER A 484 5.30 -32.36 14.47
N GLY A 485 5.39 -33.63 14.77
CA GLY A 485 6.60 -34.47 14.67
C GLY A 485 6.94 -34.87 13.23
N GLY A 486 7.16 -33.91 12.37
CA GLY A 486 7.67 -34.11 11.02
C GLY A 486 8.90 -33.25 10.77
N GLU A 487 9.97 -33.84 10.33
CA GLU A 487 11.30 -33.22 10.11
C GLU A 487 11.37 -32.26 8.90
N THR A 488 10.30 -31.67 8.45
CA THR A 488 10.31 -30.67 7.35
C THR A 488 10.37 -29.27 7.92
N LYS A 489 11.57 -28.76 8.12
CA LYS A 489 11.85 -27.35 8.39
C LYS A 489 11.56 -26.51 7.15
N VAL A 490 10.31 -26.28 6.84
CA VAL A 490 9.94 -25.25 5.88
C VAL A 490 9.82 -23.94 6.64
N ASN A 491 10.79 -23.06 6.44
CA ASN A 491 10.71 -21.71 6.98
C ASN A 491 9.72 -20.91 6.11
N LEU A 492 8.48 -20.80 6.54
CA LEU A 492 7.40 -20.04 5.87
C LEU A 492 7.76 -18.57 5.59
N PHE A 493 8.80 -18.06 6.23
CA PHE A 493 9.28 -16.69 6.08
C PHE A 493 10.53 -16.56 5.20
N GLY A 494 10.80 -17.55 4.35
CA GLY A 494 11.77 -17.39 3.26
C GLY A 494 13.20 -17.05 3.65
N SER A 495 13.68 -17.51 4.83
CA SER A 495 15.13 -17.58 4.99
C SER A 495 15.65 -18.61 4.00
N PRO A 496 16.59 -18.27 3.09
CA PRO A 496 17.14 -19.24 2.18
C PRO A 496 17.70 -20.40 3.01
N ARG A 497 17.28 -21.62 2.71
CA ARG A 497 18.02 -22.79 3.17
C ARG A 497 19.49 -22.52 2.81
N LYS A 498 20.38 -22.51 3.77
CA LYS A 498 21.80 -22.57 3.45
C LYS A 498 21.95 -23.74 2.47
N ALA A 499 22.33 -23.44 1.26
CA ALA A 499 22.62 -24.45 0.27
C ALA A 499 23.60 -25.41 0.97
N LYS A 500 23.26 -26.69 1.06
CA LYS A 500 24.20 -27.69 1.50
C LYS A 500 25.39 -27.57 0.56
N ASN A 501 26.55 -27.38 1.12
CA ASN A 501 27.78 -27.32 0.37
C ASN A 501 27.83 -28.53 -0.56
N PRO A 502 28.06 -28.37 -1.87
CA PRO A 502 28.10 -29.52 -2.79
C PRO A 502 29.20 -30.55 -2.47
N MET A 503 30.05 -30.26 -1.51
CA MET A 503 31.13 -31.16 -1.05
C MET A 503 30.75 -32.12 0.11
N GLU A 504 29.48 -32.08 0.59
CA GLU A 504 29.04 -33.01 1.66
C GLU A 504 28.21 -34.18 1.12
N VAL A 505 28.19 -34.40 -0.19
CA VAL A 505 27.58 -35.57 -0.81
C VAL A 505 28.67 -36.25 -1.69
N ALA A 506 29.58 -36.93 -1.05
CA ALA A 506 30.43 -37.95 -1.64
C ALA A 506 30.67 -39.07 -0.62
#